data_bb78e83e657105bd53ab85b32ca96e4e
#
_entry.id   bb78e83e657105bd53ab85b32ca96e4e
#
_cell.length_a   1.000
_cell.length_b   1.000
_cell.length_c   1.000
_cell.angle_alpha   90.00
_cell.angle_beta   90.00
_cell.angle_gamma   90.00
#
_symmetry.space_group_name_H-M   'P 1'
#
loop_
_entity.id
_entity.type
_entity.pdbx_description
1 polymer ?
#
loop_
_entity_poly.entity_id
_entity_poly.type
_entity_poly.pdbx_seq_one_letter_code
_entity_poly.pdbx_strand_id
1 'polypeptide(L)'
;MTLPLVLKLLGAAMLACAGFGAGVLKCAHLQKQAESIRCFVSLLLYMSDAIRYRALPGPTVLAMAARNPAFAQFALQRCRHFSELPVPPALGACQSELREGLRALESAGRESACRTLAHLTAICRAAEQQARQAAAQARALYPRLGACLGLLGAILLL
;
A
#
# COMPACT_ATOMS: atom_id res chain seq x y z
N MET A 1 -28.84 -36.35 24.89
CA MET A 1 -27.50 -36.53 24.29
C MET A 1 -27.21 -35.60 23.12
N THR A 2 -28.13 -34.78 22.67
CA THR A 2 -27.96 -33.88 21.48
C THR A 2 -27.36 -32.49 21.78
N LEU A 3 -27.52 -31.99 23.01
CA LEU A 3 -27.07 -30.65 23.41
C LEU A 3 -25.56 -30.44 23.33
N PRO A 4 -24.69 -31.37 23.79
CA PRO A 4 -23.24 -31.19 23.67
C PRO A 4 -22.74 -31.25 22.20
N LEU A 5 -23.43 -31.99 21.35
CA LEU A 5 -23.09 -32.12 19.93
C LEU A 5 -23.43 -30.84 19.17
N VAL A 6 -24.56 -30.21 19.46
CA VAL A 6 -24.94 -28.91 18.87
C VAL A 6 -23.95 -27.81 19.27
N LEU A 7 -23.53 -27.80 20.56
CA LEU A 7 -22.56 -26.82 21.05
C LEU A 7 -21.20 -26.98 20.40
N LYS A 8 -20.75 -28.22 20.19
CA LYS A 8 -19.49 -28.52 19.47
C LYS A 8 -19.55 -28.10 18.01
N LEU A 9 -20.65 -28.37 17.30
CA LEU A 9 -20.84 -27.93 15.92
C LEU A 9 -20.89 -26.41 15.79
N LEU A 10 -21.53 -25.73 16.73
CA LEU A 10 -21.57 -24.27 16.76
C LEU A 10 -20.18 -23.67 16.97
N GLY A 11 -19.39 -24.24 17.89
CA GLY A 11 -18.00 -23.84 18.13
C GLY A 11 -17.11 -24.04 16.91
N ALA A 12 -17.23 -25.18 16.23
CA ALA A 12 -16.50 -25.48 15.01
C ALA A 12 -16.86 -24.50 13.86
N ALA A 13 -18.14 -24.19 13.69
CA ALA A 13 -18.60 -23.23 12.70
C ALA A 13 -18.07 -21.81 12.99
N MET A 14 -18.06 -21.36 14.23
CA MET A 14 -17.49 -20.06 14.63
C MET A 14 -15.98 -20.00 14.36
N LEU A 15 -15.24 -21.06 14.63
CA LEU A 15 -13.80 -21.14 14.37
C LEU A 15 -13.49 -21.06 12.86
N ALA A 16 -14.28 -21.77 12.04
CA ALA A 16 -14.16 -21.71 10.59
C ALA A 16 -14.45 -20.30 10.04
N CYS A 17 -15.50 -19.65 10.53
CA CYS A 17 -15.85 -18.28 10.15
C CYS A 17 -14.77 -17.27 10.58
N ALA A 18 -14.21 -17.42 11.77
CA ALA A 18 -13.14 -16.54 12.26
C ALA A 18 -11.87 -16.69 11.44
N GLY A 19 -11.46 -17.91 11.09
CA GLY A 19 -10.30 -18.19 10.24
C GLY A 19 -10.46 -17.61 8.83
N PHE A 20 -11.63 -17.79 8.23
CA PHE A 20 -11.95 -17.22 6.93
C PHE A 20 -11.98 -15.69 6.97
N GLY A 21 -12.60 -15.10 7.98
CA GLY A 21 -12.68 -13.64 8.18
C GLY A 21 -11.28 -13.00 8.34
N ALA A 22 -10.40 -13.60 9.12
CA ALA A 22 -9.02 -13.16 9.28
C ALA A 22 -8.24 -13.19 7.95
N GLY A 23 -8.46 -14.22 7.12
CA GLY A 23 -7.86 -14.34 5.79
C GLY A 23 -8.31 -13.23 4.84
N VAL A 24 -9.60 -12.91 4.83
CA VAL A 24 -10.19 -11.83 4.01
C VAL A 24 -9.65 -10.46 4.44
N LEU A 25 -9.59 -10.20 5.76
CA LEU A 25 -9.01 -8.96 6.30
C LEU A 25 -7.57 -8.76 5.91
N LYS A 26 -6.74 -9.80 5.97
CA LYS A 26 -5.34 -9.75 5.55
C LYS A 26 -5.21 -9.44 4.06
N CYS A 27 -6.05 -10.06 3.24
CA CYS A 27 -6.09 -9.81 1.80
C CYS A 27 -6.48 -8.34 1.49
N ALA A 28 -7.51 -7.82 2.16
CA ALA A 28 -7.95 -6.43 2.01
C ALA A 28 -6.85 -5.43 2.44
N HIS A 29 -6.11 -5.75 3.50
CA HIS A 29 -4.98 -4.94 3.95
C HIS A 29 -3.86 -4.87 2.90
N LEU A 30 -3.47 -6.01 2.32
CA LEU A 30 -2.45 -6.06 1.26
C LEU A 30 -2.89 -5.31 0.00
N GLN A 31 -4.17 -5.39 -0.37
CA GLN A 31 -4.70 -4.61 -1.49
C GLN A 31 -4.62 -3.10 -1.22
N LYS A 32 -5.01 -2.64 -0.03
CA LYS A 32 -4.88 -1.22 0.35
C LYS A 32 -3.44 -0.74 0.33
N GLN A 33 -2.49 -1.58 0.74
CA GLN A 33 -1.06 -1.27 0.65
C GLN A 33 -0.62 -1.09 -0.81
N ALA A 34 -0.99 -2.00 -1.71
CA ALA A 34 -0.68 -1.89 -3.13
C ALA A 34 -1.31 -0.65 -3.77
N GLU A 35 -2.55 -0.32 -3.42
CA GLU A 35 -3.23 0.90 -3.89
C GLU A 35 -2.54 2.18 -3.39
N SER A 36 -2.09 2.20 -2.14
CA SER A 36 -1.36 3.33 -1.57
C SER A 36 -0.04 3.57 -2.31
N ILE A 37 0.72 2.50 -2.62
CA ILE A 37 1.96 2.59 -3.41
C ILE A 37 1.65 3.10 -4.82
N ARG A 38 0.62 2.57 -5.47
CA ARG A 38 0.19 3.00 -6.81
C ARG A 38 -0.14 4.49 -6.85
N CYS A 39 -0.88 4.96 -5.86
CA CYS A 39 -1.22 6.38 -5.78
C CYS A 39 0.02 7.25 -5.55
N PHE A 40 0.99 6.78 -4.76
CA PHE A 40 2.26 7.46 -4.57
C PHE A 40 3.09 7.52 -5.87
N VAL A 41 3.14 6.44 -6.65
CA VAL A 41 3.74 6.43 -7.99
C VAL A 41 3.10 7.47 -8.90
N SER A 42 1.76 7.56 -8.89
CA SER A 42 1.02 8.55 -9.68
C SER A 42 1.35 9.99 -9.25
N LEU A 43 1.56 10.21 -7.95
CA LEU A 43 1.99 11.49 -7.42
C LEU A 43 3.40 11.86 -7.91
N LEU A 44 4.36 10.94 -7.86
CA LEU A 44 5.73 11.16 -8.34
C LEU A 44 5.75 11.48 -9.85
N LEU A 45 4.94 10.76 -10.64
CA LEU A 45 4.79 11.03 -12.07
C LEU A 45 4.20 12.41 -12.32
N TYR A 46 3.14 12.77 -11.61
CA TYR A 46 2.52 14.10 -11.71
C TYR A 46 3.54 15.22 -11.40
N MET A 47 4.36 15.03 -10.36
CA MET A 47 5.41 15.99 -10.01
C MET A 47 6.49 16.05 -11.09
N SER A 48 6.91 14.91 -11.63
CA SER A 48 7.87 14.83 -12.73
C SER A 48 7.39 15.59 -13.96
N ASP A 49 6.14 15.40 -14.34
CA ASP A 49 5.53 16.09 -15.49
C ASP A 49 5.39 17.59 -15.26
N ALA A 50 5.00 18.01 -14.04
CA ALA A 50 4.89 19.41 -13.69
C ALA A 50 6.26 20.14 -13.77
N ILE A 51 7.33 19.51 -13.29
CA ILE A 51 8.69 20.05 -13.35
C ILE A 51 9.21 20.05 -14.79
N ARG A 52 8.97 18.95 -15.52
CA ARG A 52 9.49 18.74 -16.87
C ARG A 52 8.85 19.67 -17.90
N TYR A 53 7.54 19.79 -17.91
CA TYR A 53 6.81 20.50 -18.96
C TYR A 53 6.42 21.92 -18.58
N ARG A 54 6.16 22.18 -17.31
CA ARG A 54 5.69 23.50 -16.84
C ARG A 54 6.78 24.33 -16.17
N ALA A 55 7.96 23.75 -15.90
CA ALA A 55 9.08 24.40 -15.22
C ALA A 55 8.68 25.09 -13.91
N LEU A 56 7.73 24.50 -13.18
CA LEU A 56 7.19 25.07 -11.96
C LEU A 56 8.15 24.83 -10.78
N PRO A 57 8.28 25.81 -9.87
CA PRO A 57 9.05 25.62 -8.65
C PRO A 57 8.36 24.58 -7.74
N GLY A 58 9.18 23.86 -6.95
CA GLY A 58 8.73 22.76 -6.10
C GLY A 58 7.51 23.07 -5.22
N PRO A 59 7.48 24.20 -4.49
CA PRO A 59 6.32 24.55 -3.67
C PRO A 59 5.02 24.71 -4.46
N THR A 60 5.11 25.24 -5.69
CA THR A 60 3.92 25.37 -6.57
C THR A 60 3.43 24.02 -7.05
N VAL A 61 4.32 23.09 -7.36
CA VAL A 61 3.96 21.70 -7.74
C VAL A 61 3.23 21.00 -6.60
N LEU A 62 3.74 21.14 -5.37
CA LEU A 62 3.08 20.59 -4.18
C LEU A 62 1.70 21.20 -3.93
N ALA A 63 1.57 22.52 -4.06
CA ALA A 63 0.30 23.21 -3.91
C ALA A 63 -0.75 22.78 -4.95
N MET A 64 -0.31 22.54 -6.19
CA MET A 64 -1.18 22.01 -7.25
C MET A 64 -1.57 20.56 -7.00
N ALA A 65 -0.62 19.72 -6.57
CA ALA A 65 -0.90 18.33 -6.20
C ALA A 65 -1.87 18.24 -5.01
N ALA A 66 -1.75 19.14 -4.03
CA ALA A 66 -2.64 19.21 -2.88
C ALA A 66 -4.11 19.52 -3.23
N ARG A 67 -4.35 20.20 -4.35
CA ARG A 67 -5.71 20.48 -4.86
C ARG A 67 -6.32 19.33 -5.63
N ASN A 68 -5.52 18.35 -6.01
CA ASN A 68 -6.00 17.20 -6.76
C ASN A 68 -6.61 16.16 -5.81
N PRO A 69 -7.92 15.83 -5.94
CA PRO A 69 -8.60 14.89 -5.07
C PRO A 69 -7.99 13.47 -5.12
N ALA A 70 -7.31 13.11 -6.21
CA ALA A 70 -6.63 11.83 -6.33
C ALA A 70 -5.51 11.63 -5.29
N PHE A 71 -4.94 12.72 -4.77
CA PHE A 71 -3.84 12.69 -3.80
C PHE A 71 -4.27 13.11 -2.38
N ALA A 72 -5.58 13.23 -2.12
CA ALA A 72 -6.12 13.67 -0.83
C ALA A 72 -5.64 12.82 0.36
N GLN A 73 -5.39 11.52 0.13
CA GLN A 73 -4.90 10.60 1.17
C GLN A 73 -3.51 10.97 1.72
N PHE A 74 -2.70 11.74 0.98
CA PHE A 74 -1.36 12.14 1.42
C PHE A 74 -1.35 13.44 2.23
N ALA A 75 -2.48 14.09 2.44
CA ALA A 75 -2.59 15.34 3.19
C ALA A 75 -1.54 16.40 2.79
N LEU A 76 -1.26 16.53 1.50
CA LEU A 76 -0.21 17.37 0.91
C LEU A 76 -0.33 18.87 1.28
N GLN A 77 -1.49 19.29 1.73
CA GLN A 77 -1.75 20.67 2.19
C GLN A 77 -0.83 21.11 3.34
N ARG A 78 -0.26 20.15 4.08
CA ARG A 78 0.66 20.39 5.20
C ARG A 78 2.13 20.38 4.77
N CYS A 79 2.42 19.93 3.55
CA CYS A 79 3.78 19.81 3.05
C CYS A 79 4.18 21.07 2.29
N ARG A 80 5.28 21.69 2.70
CA ARG A 80 5.91 22.83 2.00
C ARG A 80 7.13 22.39 1.22
N HIS A 81 7.76 21.31 1.62
CA HIS A 81 8.98 20.75 1.06
C HIS A 81 8.75 19.31 0.60
N PHE A 82 9.52 18.88 -0.40
CA PHE A 82 9.46 17.49 -0.87
C PHE A 82 9.87 16.49 0.21
N SER A 83 10.77 16.89 1.11
CA SER A 83 11.21 16.09 2.26
C SER A 83 10.09 15.76 3.28
N GLU A 84 9.04 16.57 3.30
CA GLU A 84 7.88 16.38 4.19
C GLU A 84 6.82 15.44 3.60
N LEU A 85 7.00 14.97 2.38
CA LEU A 85 6.07 14.07 1.71
C LEU A 85 5.90 12.77 2.52
N PRO A 86 4.66 12.39 2.86
CA PRO A 86 4.40 11.15 3.58
C PRO A 86 4.64 9.96 2.67
N VAL A 87 5.76 9.28 2.89
CA VAL A 87 6.09 8.04 2.19
C VAL A 87 5.22 6.92 2.76
N PRO A 88 4.49 6.16 1.94
CA PRO A 88 3.65 5.06 2.40
C PRO A 88 4.46 4.04 3.22
N PRO A 89 3.96 3.57 4.38
CA PRO A 89 4.66 2.59 5.21
C PRO A 89 4.86 1.25 4.51
N ALA A 90 4.06 0.96 3.49
CA ALA A 90 4.20 -0.22 2.65
C ALA A 90 5.51 -0.26 1.84
N LEU A 91 6.20 0.87 1.69
CA LEU A 91 7.52 1.00 1.06
C LEU A 91 8.69 0.84 2.05
N GLY A 92 8.47 0.20 3.18
CA GLY A 92 9.40 0.11 4.32
C GLY A 92 10.85 -0.18 3.93
N ALA A 93 11.10 -1.12 3.01
CA ALA A 93 12.45 -1.47 2.55
C ALA A 93 13.15 -0.32 1.79
N CYS A 94 12.40 0.51 1.06
CA CYS A 94 12.93 1.59 0.22
C CYS A 94 12.70 2.98 0.84
N GLN A 95 12.17 3.05 2.07
CA GLN A 95 11.73 4.31 2.67
C GLN A 95 12.88 5.29 2.90
N SER A 96 14.06 4.80 3.29
CA SER A 96 15.27 5.63 3.49
C SER A 96 15.73 6.24 2.18
N GLU A 97 15.83 5.43 1.14
CA GLU A 97 16.27 5.87 -0.20
C GLU A 97 15.27 6.88 -0.81
N LEU A 98 13.97 6.63 -0.63
CA LEU A 98 12.94 7.57 -1.07
C LEU A 98 13.02 8.91 -0.35
N ARG A 99 13.21 8.92 0.96
CA ARG A 99 13.36 10.17 1.74
C ARG A 99 14.62 10.93 1.34
N GLU A 100 15.72 10.23 1.11
CA GLU A 100 16.97 10.85 0.67
C GLU A 100 16.82 11.46 -0.73
N GLY A 101 16.22 10.72 -1.67
CA GLY A 101 15.91 11.22 -2.99
C GLY A 101 14.97 12.43 -2.98
N LEU A 102 13.94 12.42 -2.14
CA LEU A 102 13.02 13.55 -1.97
C LEU A 102 13.72 14.80 -1.39
N ARG A 103 14.66 14.63 -0.46
CA ARG A 103 15.49 15.75 0.04
C ARG A 103 16.40 16.32 -1.04
N ALA A 104 17.00 15.45 -1.85
CA ALA A 104 17.85 15.87 -2.94
C ALA A 104 17.12 16.73 -3.99
N LEU A 105 15.79 16.56 -4.13
CA LEU A 105 14.97 17.36 -5.05
C LEU A 105 14.93 18.84 -4.67
N GLU A 106 15.11 19.19 -3.41
CA GLU A 106 15.00 20.59 -2.95
C GLU A 106 16.12 21.48 -3.49
N SER A 107 17.31 20.93 -3.66
CA SER A 107 18.49 21.64 -4.19
C SER A 107 18.80 21.29 -5.64
N ALA A 108 18.03 20.39 -6.23
CA ALA A 108 18.30 19.87 -7.57
C ALA A 108 17.86 20.86 -8.67
N GLY A 109 18.68 21.04 -9.69
CA GLY A 109 18.26 21.68 -10.92
C GLY A 109 17.21 20.82 -11.65
N ARG A 110 16.46 21.42 -12.57
CA ARG A 110 15.35 20.79 -13.29
C ARG A 110 15.68 19.41 -13.86
N GLU A 111 16.81 19.28 -14.54
CA GLU A 111 17.21 18.03 -15.17
C GLU A 111 17.56 16.95 -14.15
N SER A 112 18.29 17.31 -13.09
CA SER A 112 18.64 16.43 -11.99
C SER A 112 17.38 15.99 -11.24
N ALA A 113 16.45 16.91 -10.98
CA ALA A 113 15.17 16.59 -10.34
C ALA A 113 14.35 15.58 -11.16
N CYS A 114 14.28 15.74 -12.48
CA CYS A 114 13.60 14.79 -13.36
C CYS A 114 14.26 13.40 -13.33
N ARG A 115 15.58 13.31 -13.31
CA ARG A 115 16.31 12.03 -13.20
C ARG A 115 16.04 11.36 -11.84
N THR A 116 16.13 12.12 -10.77
CA THR A 116 15.85 11.61 -9.40
C THR A 116 14.42 11.11 -9.31
N LEU A 117 13.43 11.86 -9.79
CA LEU A 117 12.03 11.44 -9.80
C LEU A 117 11.80 10.19 -10.65
N ALA A 118 12.46 10.07 -11.79
CA ALA A 118 12.40 8.87 -12.62
C ALA A 118 12.95 7.64 -11.88
N HIS A 119 14.08 7.80 -11.18
CA HIS A 119 14.67 6.74 -10.36
C HIS A 119 13.74 6.32 -9.21
N LEU A 120 13.23 7.29 -8.43
CA LEU A 120 12.29 7.02 -7.33
C LEU A 120 11.01 6.35 -7.84
N THR A 121 10.52 6.77 -8.99
CA THR A 121 9.34 6.16 -9.62
C THR A 121 9.61 4.71 -10.02
N ALA A 122 10.79 4.39 -10.52
CA ALA A 122 11.17 3.02 -10.87
C ALA A 122 11.21 2.11 -9.63
N ILE A 123 11.80 2.58 -8.53
CA ILE A 123 11.81 1.85 -7.25
C ILE A 123 10.39 1.59 -6.74
N CYS A 124 9.55 2.63 -6.74
CA CYS A 124 8.16 2.50 -6.29
C CYS A 124 7.34 1.57 -7.18
N ARG A 125 7.55 1.55 -8.51
CA ARG A 125 6.89 0.61 -9.41
C ARG A 125 7.30 -0.83 -9.17
N ALA A 126 8.57 -1.09 -8.89
CA ALA A 126 9.03 -2.43 -8.53
C ALA A 126 8.37 -2.91 -7.22
N ALA A 127 8.31 -2.04 -6.22
CA ALA A 127 7.62 -2.33 -4.95
C ALA A 127 6.10 -2.52 -5.14
N GLU A 128 5.46 -1.73 -6.02
CA GLU A 128 4.05 -1.91 -6.39
C GLU A 128 3.79 -3.29 -7.01
N GLN A 129 4.63 -3.72 -7.93
CA GLN A 129 4.50 -5.04 -8.56
C GLN A 129 4.63 -6.16 -7.53
N GLN A 130 5.61 -6.08 -6.63
CA GLN A 130 5.78 -7.05 -5.54
C GLN A 130 4.56 -7.07 -4.61
N ALA A 131 4.04 -5.90 -4.22
CA ALA A 131 2.86 -5.80 -3.37
C ALA A 131 1.61 -6.38 -4.06
N ARG A 132 1.44 -6.15 -5.35
CA ARG A 132 0.34 -6.74 -6.15
C ARG A 132 0.46 -8.25 -6.26
N GLN A 133 1.66 -8.79 -6.50
CA GLN A 133 1.89 -10.23 -6.54
C GLN A 133 1.60 -10.87 -5.19
N ALA A 134 2.08 -10.27 -4.11
CA ALA A 134 1.79 -10.72 -2.75
C ALA A 134 0.29 -10.71 -2.44
N ALA A 135 -0.44 -9.66 -2.85
CA ALA A 135 -1.88 -9.56 -2.69
C ALA A 135 -2.63 -10.62 -3.51
N ALA A 136 -2.19 -10.89 -4.75
CA ALA A 136 -2.77 -11.92 -5.60
C ALA A 136 -2.55 -13.33 -5.04
N GLN A 137 -1.35 -13.64 -4.57
CA GLN A 137 -1.03 -14.90 -3.89
C GLN A 137 -1.83 -15.07 -2.60
N ALA A 138 -1.90 -14.02 -1.80
CA ALA A 138 -2.69 -14.00 -0.58
C ALA A 138 -4.16 -14.30 -0.85
N ARG A 139 -4.73 -13.72 -1.90
CA ARG A 139 -6.14 -13.95 -2.30
C ARG A 139 -6.41 -15.39 -2.69
N ALA A 140 -5.42 -16.08 -3.25
CA ALA A 140 -5.56 -17.50 -3.62
C ALA A 140 -5.34 -18.45 -2.43
N LEU A 141 -4.43 -18.12 -1.51
CA LEU A 141 -3.98 -18.99 -0.42
C LEU A 141 -4.80 -18.86 0.85
N TYR A 142 -5.09 -17.62 1.29
CA TYR A 142 -5.72 -17.39 2.60
C TYR A 142 -7.13 -17.99 2.75
N PRO A 143 -8.03 -17.93 1.75
CA PRO A 143 -9.33 -18.57 1.87
C PRO A 143 -9.22 -20.09 1.99
N ARG A 144 -8.27 -20.70 1.25
CA ARG A 144 -8.04 -22.16 1.28
C ARG A 144 -7.45 -22.60 2.62
N LEU A 145 -6.46 -21.87 3.13
CA LEU A 145 -5.88 -22.14 4.44
C LEU A 145 -6.89 -21.95 5.58
N GLY A 146 -7.71 -20.91 5.50
CA GLY A 146 -8.77 -20.67 6.48
C GLY A 146 -9.81 -21.80 6.51
N ALA A 147 -10.22 -22.29 5.34
CA ALA A 147 -11.12 -23.43 5.22
C ALA A 147 -10.50 -24.73 5.75
N CYS A 148 -9.23 -25.01 5.42
CA CYS A 148 -8.53 -26.20 5.93
C CYS A 148 -8.33 -26.16 7.44
N LEU A 149 -7.93 -25.03 8.00
CA LEU A 149 -7.77 -24.86 9.44
C LEU A 149 -9.12 -24.97 10.19
N GLY A 150 -10.18 -24.41 9.61
CA GLY A 150 -11.53 -24.54 10.13
C GLY A 150 -12.01 -25.99 10.14
N LEU A 151 -11.76 -26.75 9.08
CA LEU A 151 -12.07 -28.19 8.97
C LEU A 151 -11.27 -29.02 9.98
N LEU A 152 -9.96 -28.78 10.10
CA LEU A 152 -9.11 -29.43 11.09
C LEU A 152 -9.58 -29.15 12.52
N GLY A 153 -9.93 -27.89 12.84
CA GLY A 153 -10.48 -27.52 14.12
C GLY A 153 -11.83 -28.21 14.40
N ALA A 154 -12.69 -28.34 13.39
CA ALA A 154 -13.96 -29.07 13.49
C ALA A 154 -13.76 -30.56 13.78
N ILE A 155 -12.82 -31.21 13.10
CA ILE A 155 -12.49 -32.63 13.32
C ILE A 155 -11.93 -32.87 14.73
N LEU A 156 -11.11 -31.93 15.23
CA LEU A 156 -10.48 -32.05 16.55
C LEU A 156 -11.48 -31.85 17.72
N LEU A 157 -12.60 -31.19 17.44
CA LEU A 157 -13.70 -30.96 18.41
C LEU A 157 -14.79 -32.03 18.39
N LEU A 158 -14.88 -32.83 17.34
CA LEU A 158 -15.79 -33.98 17.20
C LEU A 158 -15.24 -35.19 17.93
#